data_365a8db21a8a9dd346a4f7bdd0c9789f
#
_entry.id   365a8db21a8a9dd346a4f7bdd0c9789f
#
_cell.length_a   1.000
_cell.length_b   1.000
_cell.length_c   1.000
_cell.angle_alpha   90.00
_cell.angle_beta   90.00
_cell.angle_gamma   90.00
#
_symmetry.space_group_name_H-M   'P 1'
#
loop_
_entity.id
_entity.type
_entity.pdbx_description
1 polymer ?
#
loop_
_entity_poly.entity_id
_entity_poly.type
_entity_poly.pdbx_seq_one_letter_code
_entity_poly.pdbx_strand_id
1 'polypeptide(L)'
;IPYLAGKYLTEGDLSGRDCDMILDGKDKSMFLEIKKCPLPQSYETMDDVEVFKTLGKGLFYAQEQILAHRLRLKQKGMIELYDEQGRHLTDYKTNGKRVLSVSICMPEYDFFTERQMVERILEVGWTGTFHAYDENRESALNGLNGRLERIRKLMAQLNDEKQVEHRAFFNSLFFSLQQIWMILRFSDEIEDFLGIC
;
A
#
# COMPACT_ATOMS: atom_id res chain seq x y z
N ILE A 1 9.67 14.12 -12.43
CA ILE A 1 8.24 14.03 -12.03
C ILE A 1 8.11 14.64 -10.64
N PRO A 2 7.31 15.71 -10.44
CA PRO A 2 7.09 16.30 -9.13
C PRO A 2 6.27 15.36 -8.24
N TYR A 3 6.55 15.37 -6.95
CA TYR A 3 5.85 14.56 -5.95
C TYR A 3 5.64 15.32 -4.65
N LEU A 4 4.68 14.85 -3.85
CA LEU A 4 4.44 15.30 -2.48
C LEU A 4 4.83 14.19 -1.52
N ALA A 5 5.45 14.53 -0.42
CA ALA A 5 5.80 13.60 0.66
C ALA A 5 5.81 14.34 1.99
N GLY A 6 5.68 13.63 3.09
CA GLY A 6 5.75 14.22 4.42
C GLY A 6 5.02 13.43 5.48
N LYS A 7 4.96 13.98 6.67
CA LYS A 7 4.21 13.44 7.81
C LYS A 7 2.88 14.14 7.96
N TYR A 8 1.89 13.46 8.50
CA TYR A 8 0.64 14.08 8.94
C TYR A 8 0.24 13.58 10.32
N LEU A 9 -0.36 14.47 11.11
CA LEU A 9 -0.79 14.16 12.47
C LEU A 9 -2.10 13.36 12.45
N THR A 10 -2.17 12.34 13.32
CA THR A 10 -3.39 11.59 13.59
C THR A 10 -3.88 11.88 15.01
N GLU A 11 -5.18 11.83 15.24
CA GLU A 11 -5.74 12.04 16.57
C GLU A 11 -5.18 10.98 17.54
N GLY A 12 -4.53 11.43 18.63
CA GLY A 12 -3.94 10.57 19.65
C GLY A 12 -2.53 10.03 19.33
N ASP A 13 -1.97 10.35 18.16
CA ASP A 13 -0.62 9.94 17.79
C ASP A 13 0.22 11.17 17.40
N LEU A 14 1.05 11.62 18.33
CA LEU A 14 1.93 12.77 18.13
C LEU A 14 3.13 12.45 17.22
N SER A 15 3.44 11.17 16.99
CA SER A 15 4.50 10.77 16.07
C SER A 15 4.11 10.99 14.60
N GLY A 16 2.79 11.11 14.36
CA GLY A 16 2.26 11.24 13.00
C GLY A 16 2.36 9.95 12.19
N ARG A 17 1.88 10.01 10.96
CA ARG A 17 2.07 8.97 9.95
C ARG A 17 2.87 9.53 8.80
N ASP A 18 3.79 8.72 8.30
CA ASP A 18 4.53 9.04 7.09
C ASP A 18 3.64 8.76 5.87
N CYS A 19 3.77 9.61 4.86
CA CYS A 19 3.31 9.39 3.51
C CYS A 19 4.54 9.43 2.63
N ASP A 20 4.98 8.27 2.14
CA ASP A 20 6.25 8.16 1.44
C ASP A 20 6.24 8.99 0.16
N MET A 21 5.17 8.90 -0.64
CA MET A 21 5.04 9.69 -1.86
C MET A 21 3.60 9.77 -2.36
N ILE A 22 3.21 10.95 -2.85
CA ILE A 22 1.99 11.16 -3.63
C ILE A 22 2.40 11.75 -4.99
N LEU A 23 2.00 11.07 -6.06
CA LEU A 23 2.04 11.64 -7.41
C LEU A 23 0.64 12.17 -7.74
N ASP A 24 0.54 13.45 -8.08
CA ASP A 24 -0.74 14.11 -8.31
C ASP A 24 -0.85 14.58 -9.77
N GLY A 25 -1.44 13.73 -10.62
CA GLY A 25 -1.72 14.03 -12.02
C GLY A 25 -3.09 14.73 -12.20
N LYS A 26 -3.51 14.90 -13.44
CA LYS A 26 -4.76 15.61 -13.81
C LYS A 26 -6.01 14.84 -13.35
N ASP A 27 -6.10 13.56 -13.72
CA ASP A 27 -7.29 12.73 -13.52
C ASP A 27 -7.08 11.63 -12.46
N LYS A 28 -5.84 11.34 -12.14
CA LYS A 28 -5.44 10.30 -11.21
C LYS A 28 -4.44 10.85 -10.20
N SER A 29 -4.48 10.30 -9.00
CA SER A 29 -3.42 10.47 -8.01
C SER A 29 -2.95 9.10 -7.57
N MET A 30 -1.71 8.98 -7.18
CA MET A 30 -1.10 7.72 -6.78
C MET A 30 -0.44 7.89 -5.42
N PHE A 31 -0.84 7.07 -4.46
CA PHE A 31 -0.14 6.90 -3.20
C PHE A 31 0.87 5.77 -3.35
N LEU A 32 2.13 6.06 -3.09
CA LEU A 32 3.23 5.09 -3.14
C LEU A 32 3.78 4.89 -1.74
N GLU A 33 3.84 3.65 -1.31
CA GLU A 33 4.47 3.24 -0.06
C GLU A 33 5.66 2.32 -0.35
N ILE A 34 6.83 2.69 0.11
CA ILE A 34 8.09 2.02 -0.19
C ILE A 34 8.53 1.19 1.02
N LYS A 35 8.71 -0.10 0.81
CA LYS A 35 9.10 -1.04 1.87
C LYS A 35 10.44 -1.69 1.57
N LYS A 36 11.38 -1.51 2.48
CA LYS A 36 12.70 -2.17 2.42
C LYS A 36 12.61 -3.60 2.97
N CYS A 37 11.77 -4.43 2.34
CA CYS A 37 11.63 -5.83 2.73
C CYS A 37 12.49 -6.68 1.81
N PRO A 38 13.59 -7.30 2.29
CA PRO A 38 14.33 -8.27 1.50
C PRO A 38 13.47 -9.53 1.31
N LEU A 39 13.58 -10.17 0.15
CA LEU A 39 13.07 -11.54 -0.01
C LEU A 39 13.82 -12.45 0.97
N PRO A 40 13.15 -13.33 1.68
CA PRO A 40 13.82 -14.30 2.52
C PRO A 40 14.65 -15.25 1.64
N GLN A 41 15.77 -15.71 2.16
CA GLN A 41 16.59 -16.73 1.49
C GLN A 41 15.78 -18.02 1.22
N SER A 42 14.75 -18.27 2.02
CA SER A 42 13.77 -19.34 1.86
C SER A 42 12.79 -19.17 0.68
N TYR A 43 12.82 -18.05 -0.04
CA TYR A 43 12.06 -17.88 -1.28
C TYR A 43 12.50 -18.92 -2.33
N GLU A 44 13.80 -19.21 -2.40
CA GLU A 44 14.35 -20.25 -3.28
C GLU A 44 13.89 -21.66 -2.88
N THR A 45 13.55 -21.87 -1.61
CA THR A 45 13.08 -23.16 -1.06
C THR A 45 11.56 -23.27 -1.03
N MET A 46 10.83 -22.26 -1.52
CA MET A 46 9.35 -22.21 -1.51
C MET A 46 8.74 -22.38 -0.12
N ASP A 47 9.40 -21.86 0.92
CA ASP A 47 8.83 -21.83 2.26
C ASP A 47 7.68 -20.83 2.32
N ASP A 48 6.46 -21.33 2.23
CA ASP A 48 5.22 -20.54 2.15
C ASP A 48 5.03 -19.62 3.36
N VAL A 49 5.34 -20.06 4.58
CA VAL A 49 5.23 -19.24 5.79
C VAL A 49 6.14 -18.01 5.72
N GLU A 50 7.40 -18.19 5.29
CA GLU A 50 8.33 -17.06 5.14
C GLU A 50 7.94 -16.13 3.98
N VAL A 51 7.42 -16.67 2.89
CA VAL A 51 6.90 -15.87 1.77
C VAL A 51 5.73 -15.01 2.24
N PHE A 52 4.72 -15.58 2.89
CA PHE A 52 3.58 -14.81 3.39
C PHE A 52 3.95 -13.82 4.49
N LYS A 53 4.88 -14.17 5.37
CA LYS A 53 5.46 -13.24 6.36
C LYS A 53 6.09 -12.01 5.70
N THR A 54 6.80 -12.24 4.60
CA THR A 54 7.48 -11.16 3.85
C THR A 54 6.48 -10.32 3.07
N LEU A 55 5.47 -10.92 2.43
CA LEU A 55 4.35 -10.19 1.83
C LEU A 55 3.61 -9.36 2.90
N GLY A 56 3.49 -9.88 4.12
CA GLY A 56 2.95 -9.16 5.26
C GLY A 56 3.71 -7.87 5.59
N LYS A 57 5.03 -7.91 5.52
CA LYS A 57 5.91 -6.76 5.79
C LYS A 57 6.02 -5.79 4.60
N GLY A 58 5.85 -6.28 3.40
CA GLY A 58 5.89 -5.50 2.14
C GLY A 58 4.49 -5.05 1.72
N LEU A 59 3.83 -5.85 0.89
CA LEU A 59 2.55 -5.54 0.26
C LEU A 59 1.45 -5.14 1.26
N PHE A 60 1.17 -6.00 2.25
CA PHE A 60 0.07 -5.74 3.18
C PHE A 60 0.36 -4.53 4.08
N TYR A 61 1.63 -4.28 4.45
CA TYR A 61 1.95 -3.10 5.24
C TYR A 61 1.77 -1.82 4.45
N ALA A 62 2.23 -1.78 3.22
CA ALA A 62 2.03 -0.64 2.34
C ALA A 62 0.52 -0.37 2.13
N GLN A 63 -0.27 -1.42 1.86
CA GLN A 63 -1.72 -1.27 1.70
C GLN A 63 -2.42 -0.78 2.98
N GLU A 64 -2.01 -1.24 4.16
CA GLU A 64 -2.51 -0.72 5.44
C GLU A 64 -2.27 0.79 5.56
N GLN A 65 -1.07 1.28 5.21
CA GLN A 65 -0.74 2.69 5.26
C GLN A 65 -1.56 3.50 4.24
N ILE A 66 -1.64 3.05 3.00
CA ILE A 66 -2.42 3.73 1.95
C ILE A 66 -3.91 3.79 2.31
N LEU A 67 -4.48 2.72 2.86
CA LEU A 67 -5.87 2.74 3.33
C LEU A 67 -6.09 3.76 4.44
N ALA A 68 -5.11 3.93 5.34
CA ALA A 68 -5.17 4.97 6.37
C ALA A 68 -5.10 6.39 5.77
N HIS A 69 -4.29 6.61 4.74
CA HIS A 69 -4.27 7.88 3.98
C HIS A 69 -5.62 8.16 3.32
N ARG A 70 -6.21 7.15 2.67
CA ARG A 70 -7.54 7.26 2.05
C ARG A 70 -8.62 7.55 3.08
N LEU A 71 -8.56 6.91 4.25
CA LEU A 71 -9.50 7.18 5.35
C LEU A 71 -9.37 8.61 5.87
N ARG A 72 -8.14 9.12 6.00
CA ARG A 72 -7.90 10.53 6.38
C ARG A 72 -8.53 11.48 5.37
N LEU A 73 -8.34 11.22 4.07
CA LEU A 73 -8.99 12.01 3.01
C LEU A 73 -10.53 11.97 3.10
N LYS A 74 -11.10 10.79 3.35
CA LYS A 74 -12.56 10.65 3.51
C LYS A 74 -13.06 11.47 4.72
N GLN A 75 -12.34 11.43 5.85
CA GLN A 75 -12.77 12.07 7.10
C GLN A 75 -12.55 13.58 7.13
N LYS A 76 -11.43 14.06 6.61
CA LYS A 76 -11.01 15.46 6.70
C LYS A 76 -11.06 16.22 5.37
N GLY A 77 -11.27 15.53 4.25
CA GLY A 77 -11.24 16.11 2.91
C GLY A 77 -9.85 16.43 2.38
N MET A 78 -8.82 16.35 3.23
CA MET A 78 -7.44 16.65 2.87
C MET A 78 -6.43 15.95 3.78
N ILE A 79 -5.19 15.90 3.33
CA ILE A 79 -4.01 15.52 4.13
C ILE A 79 -3.08 16.74 4.19
N GLU A 80 -2.87 17.26 5.40
CA GLU A 80 -1.89 18.31 5.67
C GLU A 80 -0.52 17.65 5.87
N LEU A 81 0.44 17.92 5.00
CA LEU A 81 1.78 17.33 5.03
C LEU A 81 2.76 18.26 5.75
N TYR A 82 3.57 17.69 6.62
CA TYR A 82 4.57 18.37 7.44
C TYR A 82 5.95 17.74 7.21
N ASP A 83 7.01 18.52 7.40
CA ASP A 83 8.37 18.02 7.41
C ASP A 83 8.74 17.34 8.75
N GLU A 84 9.98 16.85 8.83
CA GLU A 84 10.54 16.21 10.04
C GLU A 84 10.59 17.16 11.26
N GLN A 85 10.57 18.47 11.03
CA GLN A 85 10.58 19.51 12.07
C GLN A 85 9.18 19.98 12.44
N GLY A 86 8.13 19.39 11.86
CA GLY A 86 6.74 19.75 12.09
C GLY A 86 6.30 21.05 11.40
N ARG A 87 7.04 21.54 10.40
CA ARG A 87 6.64 22.70 9.60
C ARG A 87 5.70 22.23 8.49
N HIS A 88 4.60 22.93 8.31
CA HIS A 88 3.64 22.66 7.25
C HIS A 88 4.30 22.83 5.87
N LEU A 89 4.16 21.82 5.02
CA LEU A 89 4.67 21.80 3.66
C LEU A 89 3.59 22.14 2.65
N THR A 90 2.49 21.38 2.67
CA THR A 90 1.40 21.52 1.70
C THR A 90 0.17 20.72 2.15
N ASP A 91 -0.97 21.02 1.52
CA ASP A 91 -2.21 20.28 1.65
C ASP A 91 -2.47 19.48 0.38
N TYR A 92 -2.72 18.19 0.54
CA TYR A 92 -3.16 17.34 -0.56
C TYR A 92 -4.68 17.12 -0.50
N LYS A 93 -5.36 17.28 -1.65
CA LYS A 93 -6.80 16.98 -1.84
C LYS A 93 -6.98 16.18 -3.13
N THR A 94 -7.83 15.18 -3.09
CA THR A 94 -8.09 14.35 -4.28
C THR A 94 -8.86 15.10 -5.38
N ASN A 95 -9.70 16.07 -4.99
CA ASN A 95 -10.54 16.84 -5.92
C ASN A 95 -11.33 15.95 -6.90
N GLY A 96 -11.79 14.79 -6.43
CA GLY A 96 -12.54 13.81 -7.24
C GLY A 96 -11.68 12.91 -8.14
N LYS A 97 -10.36 13.02 -8.11
CA LYS A 97 -9.45 12.17 -8.90
C LYS A 97 -9.51 10.72 -8.43
N ARG A 98 -9.28 9.80 -9.36
CA ARG A 98 -9.10 8.39 -9.05
C ARG A 98 -7.79 8.17 -8.30
N VAL A 99 -7.86 7.45 -7.19
CA VAL A 99 -6.68 7.13 -6.37
C VAL A 99 -6.18 5.73 -6.67
N LEU A 100 -4.91 5.62 -7.04
CA LEU A 100 -4.17 4.37 -7.16
C LEU A 100 -3.38 4.13 -5.88
N SER A 101 -3.30 2.86 -5.47
CA SER A 101 -2.55 2.41 -4.30
C SER A 101 -1.35 1.59 -4.76
N VAL A 102 -0.14 2.09 -4.55
CA VAL A 102 1.08 1.44 -5.05
C VAL A 102 1.99 1.05 -3.91
N SER A 103 2.26 -0.23 -3.81
CA SER A 103 3.27 -0.78 -2.92
C SER A 103 4.55 -1.02 -3.70
N ILE A 104 5.68 -0.53 -3.19
CA ILE A 104 6.99 -0.74 -3.81
C ILE A 104 7.88 -1.50 -2.85
N CYS A 105 8.50 -2.58 -3.34
CA CYS A 105 9.51 -3.33 -2.61
C CYS A 105 10.85 -3.34 -3.36
N MET A 106 11.94 -3.50 -2.61
CA MET A 106 13.29 -3.54 -3.20
C MET A 106 13.49 -4.73 -4.15
N PRO A 107 13.19 -5.99 -3.75
CA PRO A 107 13.42 -7.15 -4.58
C PRO A 107 12.31 -7.38 -5.60
N GLU A 108 12.62 -8.19 -6.61
CA GLU A 108 11.64 -8.80 -7.49
C GLU A 108 10.82 -9.85 -6.74
N TYR A 109 9.53 -9.83 -6.94
CA TYR A 109 8.58 -10.80 -6.38
C TYR A 109 7.90 -11.63 -7.48
N ASP A 110 8.48 -11.65 -8.68
CA ASP A 110 8.01 -12.39 -9.86
C ASP A 110 6.49 -12.26 -10.06
N PHE A 111 5.79 -13.39 -10.17
CA PHE A 111 4.34 -13.42 -10.39
C PHE A 111 3.49 -12.74 -9.32
N PHE A 112 4.04 -12.51 -8.10
CA PHE A 112 3.34 -11.75 -7.06
C PHE A 112 3.17 -10.27 -7.40
N THR A 113 3.89 -9.75 -8.39
CA THR A 113 3.73 -8.37 -8.90
C THR A 113 2.68 -8.27 -10.00
N GLU A 114 2.19 -9.39 -10.53
CA GLU A 114 1.12 -9.39 -11.50
C GLU A 114 -0.17 -8.84 -10.89
N ARG A 115 -0.82 -7.90 -11.58
CA ARG A 115 -1.99 -7.18 -11.07
C ARG A 115 -3.11 -8.11 -10.58
N GLN A 116 -3.41 -9.17 -11.33
CA GLN A 116 -4.45 -10.12 -10.94
C GLN A 116 -4.07 -10.91 -9.68
N MET A 117 -2.80 -11.23 -9.52
CA MET A 117 -2.29 -11.91 -8.33
C MET A 117 -2.33 -11.00 -7.12
N VAL A 118 -1.91 -9.74 -7.27
CA VAL A 118 -1.99 -8.71 -6.20
C VAL A 118 -3.43 -8.56 -5.72
N GLU A 119 -4.39 -8.40 -6.64
CA GLU A 119 -5.81 -8.27 -6.31
C GLU A 119 -6.30 -9.50 -5.53
N ARG A 120 -6.02 -10.71 -5.99
CA ARG A 120 -6.42 -11.96 -5.33
C ARG A 120 -5.81 -12.14 -3.94
N ILE A 121 -4.51 -11.85 -3.80
CA ILE A 121 -3.82 -11.97 -2.50
C ILE A 121 -4.42 -11.00 -1.49
N LEU A 122 -4.71 -9.76 -1.90
CA LEU A 122 -5.32 -8.76 -1.05
C LEU A 122 -6.77 -9.13 -0.68
N GLU A 123 -7.55 -9.69 -1.62
CA GLU A 123 -8.90 -10.19 -1.37
C GLU A 123 -8.92 -11.37 -0.40
N VAL A 124 -8.03 -12.36 -0.59
CA VAL A 124 -7.88 -13.49 0.33
C VAL A 124 -7.46 -13.00 1.72
N GLY A 125 -6.51 -12.08 1.80
CA GLY A 125 -6.10 -11.48 3.06
C GLY A 125 -7.23 -10.70 3.74
N TRP A 126 -8.09 -10.04 2.97
CA TRP A 126 -9.23 -9.30 3.52
C TRP A 126 -10.32 -10.23 4.07
N THR A 127 -10.58 -11.35 3.40
CA THR A 127 -11.69 -12.26 3.76
C THR A 127 -11.28 -13.40 4.68
N GLY A 128 -9.99 -13.76 4.70
CA GLY A 128 -9.46 -14.94 5.37
C GLY A 128 -8.46 -14.65 6.50
N THR A 129 -7.99 -15.73 7.10
CA THR A 129 -6.88 -15.75 8.07
C THR A 129 -5.87 -16.78 7.57
N PHE A 130 -4.60 -16.46 7.62
CA PHE A 130 -3.55 -17.40 7.23
C PHE A 130 -3.19 -18.32 8.40
N HIS A 131 -3.10 -19.60 8.13
CA HIS A 131 -2.68 -20.64 9.07
C HIS A 131 -1.49 -21.40 8.49
N ALA A 132 -0.53 -21.73 9.34
CA ALA A 132 0.56 -22.59 8.95
C ALA A 132 0.10 -24.06 8.95
N TYR A 133 0.56 -24.84 7.96
CA TYR A 133 0.29 -26.28 7.96
C TYR A 133 0.96 -27.00 9.15
N ASP A 134 2.16 -26.55 9.53
CA ASP A 134 2.84 -26.98 10.75
C ASP A 134 2.44 -26.03 11.90
N GLU A 135 1.70 -26.57 12.89
CA GLU A 135 1.22 -25.83 14.05
C GLU A 135 2.35 -25.16 14.85
N ASN A 136 3.55 -25.72 14.86
CA ASN A 136 4.71 -25.12 15.53
C ASN A 136 5.13 -23.78 14.87
N ARG A 137 4.70 -23.53 13.66
CA ARG A 137 5.01 -22.31 12.89
C ARG A 137 3.86 -21.30 12.89
N GLU A 138 2.71 -21.63 13.47
CA GLU A 138 1.52 -20.75 13.48
C GLU A 138 1.85 -19.35 14.00
N SER A 139 2.63 -19.25 15.07
CA SER A 139 3.02 -17.96 15.67
C SER A 139 3.78 -17.04 14.71
N ALA A 140 4.43 -17.58 13.68
CA ALA A 140 5.15 -16.79 12.70
C ALA A 140 4.20 -15.94 11.83
N LEU A 141 2.93 -16.32 11.71
CA LEU A 141 1.89 -15.61 10.96
C LEU A 141 1.10 -14.60 11.79
N ASN A 142 1.29 -14.52 13.10
CA ASN A 142 0.57 -13.59 13.97
C ASN A 142 0.71 -12.13 13.52
N GLY A 143 1.90 -11.73 13.10
CA GLY A 143 2.15 -10.38 12.61
C GLY A 143 1.38 -10.05 11.33
N LEU A 144 1.30 -11.02 10.40
CA LEU A 144 0.51 -10.92 9.19
C LEU A 144 -0.98 -10.83 9.52
N ASN A 145 -1.50 -11.78 10.29
CA ASN A 145 -2.93 -11.84 10.65
C ASN A 145 -3.38 -10.59 11.41
N GLY A 146 -2.55 -10.09 12.34
CA GLY A 146 -2.83 -8.83 13.03
C GLY A 146 -2.90 -7.62 12.10
N ARG A 147 -2.10 -7.62 11.02
CA ARG A 147 -2.15 -6.59 9.98
C ARG A 147 -3.42 -6.68 9.14
N LEU A 148 -3.81 -7.88 8.75
CA LEU A 148 -5.04 -8.12 8.01
C LEU A 148 -6.28 -7.67 8.79
N GLU A 149 -6.28 -7.86 10.10
CA GLU A 149 -7.30 -7.31 11.00
C GLU A 149 -7.41 -5.77 10.91
N ARG A 150 -6.25 -5.06 10.89
CA ARG A 150 -6.25 -3.59 10.74
C ARG A 150 -6.73 -3.16 9.36
N ILE A 151 -6.33 -3.88 8.30
CA ILE A 151 -6.83 -3.64 6.93
C ILE A 151 -8.36 -3.78 6.89
N ARG A 152 -8.91 -4.85 7.48
CA ARG A 152 -10.39 -5.05 7.56
C ARG A 152 -11.09 -3.90 8.26
N LYS A 153 -10.55 -3.41 9.38
CA LYS A 153 -11.09 -2.25 10.10
C LYS A 153 -11.06 -0.97 9.28
N LEU A 154 -9.96 -0.72 8.56
CA LEU A 154 -9.83 0.44 7.67
C LEU A 154 -10.80 0.35 6.49
N MET A 155 -10.93 -0.82 5.87
CA MET A 155 -11.87 -1.05 4.77
C MET A 155 -13.32 -0.88 5.22
N ALA A 156 -13.69 -1.38 6.40
CA ALA A 156 -15.04 -1.18 6.96
C ALA A 156 -15.38 0.31 7.18
N GLN A 157 -14.39 1.13 7.55
CA GLN A 157 -14.58 2.58 7.72
C GLN A 157 -14.59 3.34 6.38
N LEU A 158 -13.91 2.81 5.36
CA LEU A 158 -13.89 3.39 4.02
C LEU A 158 -15.18 3.09 3.25
N ASN A 159 -15.72 1.90 3.40
CA ASN A 159 -16.97 1.48 2.76
C ASN A 159 -18.15 1.99 3.60
N ASP A 160 -18.96 2.86 3.01
CA ASP A 160 -20.29 3.11 3.56
C ASP A 160 -21.12 1.82 3.40
N GLU A 161 -22.00 1.50 4.37
CA GLU A 161 -22.77 0.26 4.51
C GLU A 161 -23.54 -0.20 3.25
N LYS A 162 -23.54 0.58 2.17
CA LYS A 162 -24.33 0.38 0.95
C LYS A 162 -23.53 -0.02 -0.30
N GLN A 163 -22.19 0.00 -0.28
CA GLN A 163 -21.37 -0.41 -1.42
C GLN A 163 -20.27 -1.36 -0.96
N VAL A 164 -20.58 -2.66 -0.96
CA VAL A 164 -19.52 -3.66 -1.09
C VAL A 164 -18.93 -3.44 -2.49
N GLU A 165 -17.83 -2.71 -2.58
CA GLU A 165 -17.11 -2.54 -3.84
C GLU A 165 -16.69 -3.94 -4.32
N HIS A 166 -17.39 -4.46 -5.31
CA HIS A 166 -16.87 -5.55 -6.11
C HIS A 166 -15.49 -5.10 -6.60
N ARG A 167 -14.42 -5.80 -6.19
CA ARG A 167 -13.02 -5.49 -6.51
C ARG A 167 -12.44 -4.31 -5.70
N ALA A 168 -12.52 -4.40 -4.37
CA ALA A 168 -12.00 -3.41 -3.43
C ALA A 168 -10.52 -3.02 -3.66
N PHE A 169 -9.71 -3.94 -4.21
CA PHE A 169 -8.29 -3.75 -4.48
C PHE A 169 -7.94 -3.58 -5.97
N PHE A 170 -8.93 -3.34 -6.83
CA PHE A 170 -8.70 -3.16 -8.27
C PHE A 170 -7.66 -2.07 -8.62
N ASN A 171 -7.57 -1.04 -7.78
CA ASN A 171 -6.63 0.06 -7.94
C ASN A 171 -5.34 -0.13 -7.12
N SER A 172 -5.07 -1.36 -6.64
CA SER A 172 -3.85 -1.70 -5.90
C SER A 172 -2.84 -2.33 -6.83
N LEU A 173 -1.62 -1.82 -6.78
CA LEU A 173 -0.48 -2.27 -7.58
C LEU A 173 0.68 -2.61 -6.65
N PHE A 174 1.50 -3.55 -7.05
CA PHE A 174 2.69 -3.95 -6.34
C PHE A 174 3.85 -4.06 -7.33
N PHE A 175 4.90 -3.28 -7.09
CA PHE A 175 6.05 -3.22 -7.98
C PHE A 175 7.35 -3.47 -7.23
N SER A 176 8.31 -4.07 -7.93
CA SER A 176 9.71 -4.00 -7.52
C SER A 176 10.30 -2.62 -7.88
N LEU A 177 11.43 -2.31 -7.25
CA LEU A 177 12.17 -1.11 -7.60
C LEU A 177 12.65 -1.12 -9.06
N GLN A 178 12.99 -2.30 -9.60
CA GLN A 178 13.41 -2.44 -11.00
C GLN A 178 12.25 -2.13 -11.97
N GLN A 179 11.04 -2.62 -11.69
CA GLN A 179 9.86 -2.32 -12.51
C GLN A 179 9.55 -0.82 -12.49
N ILE A 180 9.60 -0.16 -11.34
CA ILE A 180 9.42 1.29 -11.24
C ILE A 180 10.49 2.04 -12.04
N TRP A 181 11.75 1.61 -11.93
CA TRP A 181 12.84 2.22 -12.70
C TRP A 181 12.63 2.06 -14.22
N MET A 182 12.15 0.90 -14.66
CA MET A 182 11.81 0.70 -16.07
C MET A 182 10.67 1.62 -16.53
N ILE A 183 9.59 1.71 -15.75
CA ILE A 183 8.46 2.60 -16.05
C ILE A 183 8.94 4.06 -16.17
N LEU A 184 9.77 4.51 -15.22
CA LEU A 184 10.31 5.88 -15.22
C LEU A 184 11.18 6.19 -16.45
N ARG A 185 11.85 5.20 -17.05
CA ARG A 185 12.62 5.40 -18.29
C ARG A 185 11.77 5.70 -19.52
N PHE A 186 10.49 5.33 -19.49
CA PHE A 186 9.53 5.54 -20.58
C PHE A 186 8.49 6.61 -20.24
N SER A 187 8.70 7.35 -19.14
CA SER A 187 7.79 8.39 -18.68
C SER A 187 8.53 9.72 -18.66
N ASP A 188 8.19 10.62 -19.57
CA ASP A 188 8.73 11.98 -19.59
C ASP A 188 7.97 12.89 -18.62
N GLU A 189 6.67 12.68 -18.49
CA GLU A 189 5.79 13.42 -17.60
C GLU A 189 5.07 12.51 -16.59
N ILE A 190 4.44 13.12 -15.59
CA ILE A 190 3.66 12.38 -14.58
C ILE A 190 2.49 11.61 -15.20
N GLU A 191 1.89 12.14 -16.24
CA GLU A 191 0.75 11.55 -16.94
C GLU A 191 1.14 10.25 -17.66
N ASP A 192 2.34 10.20 -18.23
CA ASP A 192 2.90 9.00 -18.85
C ASP A 192 3.07 7.89 -17.81
N PHE A 193 3.69 8.22 -16.66
CA PHE A 193 3.86 7.28 -15.55
C PHE A 193 2.51 6.74 -15.06
N LEU A 194 1.55 7.62 -14.83
CA LEU A 194 0.20 7.25 -14.37
C LEU A 194 -0.59 6.47 -15.45
N GLY A 195 -0.25 6.64 -16.71
CA GLY A 195 -0.86 5.95 -17.85
C GLY A 195 -0.37 4.51 -17.99
N ILE A 196 0.92 4.24 -17.68
CA ILE A 196 1.54 2.91 -17.71
C ILE A 196 1.05 2.06 -16.53
N CYS A 197 0.86 2.67 -15.35
CA CYS A 197 0.32 2.02 -14.15
C CYS A 197 -1.21 1.94 -14.20
#